data_c2659ee3f04065208449f0ab5eb65046
#
_entry.id   c2659ee3f04065208449f0ab5eb65046
#
_cell.length_a   1.000
_cell.length_b   1.000
_cell.length_c   1.000
_cell.angle_alpha   90.00
_cell.angle_beta   90.00
_cell.angle_gamma   90.00
#
_symmetry.space_group_name_H-M   'P 1'
#
loop_
_entity.id
_entity.type
_entity.pdbx_description
1 polymer ?
#
loop_
_entity_poly.entity_id
_entity_poly.type
_entity_poly.pdbx_seq_one_letter_code
_entity_poly.pdbx_strand_id
1 'polypeptide(L)'
;MNALCEANGAFAIHLLKLLGQDNPEHNVFCSPVSISSALAMVLLGAKGSTAAQMVQALGLSSVEDPHGGFQSLLPQVHKPGAPYSLSIANRLFGEESCEFLPSFQESCVRFYQAELEPLSFATAPERSRKHINAWVSRKTEGKIPELLAKNSIDEESRLVLINAVYFKGKWDEQFDKSCTRKMPFKINQVEKSLTFEKLQTWTSPEQMKQTEVEVFLPRFKLQEDYDMGAVLQVLGVVDAFQMGKADLSGMVVDSELCLSKFVHRSVVEVNEEGTEAAAATAVMVIPGCCLKSLPVFCADHPFLFFIRHSATHSLLFCGRFASP
;
A
#
# COMPACT_ATOMS: atom_id res chain seq x y z
N MET A 1 15.43 -5.82 10.99
CA MET A 1 14.84 -4.86 10.04
C MET A 1 15.13 -5.21 8.57
N ASN A 2 16.39 -5.53 8.19
CA ASN A 2 16.68 -5.89 6.79
C ASN A 2 15.85 -7.04 6.25
N ALA A 3 15.74 -8.16 6.99
CA ALA A 3 14.95 -9.32 6.57
C ALA A 3 13.46 -8.98 6.34
N LEU A 4 12.86 -8.11 7.17
CA LEU A 4 11.48 -7.66 6.97
C LEU A 4 11.35 -6.78 5.71
N CYS A 5 12.32 -5.90 5.45
CA CYS A 5 12.30 -5.07 4.24
C CYS A 5 12.47 -5.92 2.97
N GLU A 6 13.30 -6.96 3.02
CA GLU A 6 13.47 -7.93 1.93
C GLU A 6 12.18 -8.73 1.69
N ALA A 7 11.56 -9.26 2.76
CA ALA A 7 10.28 -9.95 2.67
C ALA A 7 9.18 -9.06 2.05
N ASN A 8 9.03 -7.83 2.56
CA ASN A 8 8.08 -6.86 2.01
C ASN A 8 8.40 -6.49 0.56
N GLY A 9 9.66 -6.39 0.19
CA GLY A 9 10.08 -6.13 -1.18
C GLY A 9 9.74 -7.27 -2.15
N ALA A 10 10.01 -8.52 -1.75
CA ALA A 10 9.61 -9.70 -2.52
C ALA A 10 8.08 -9.80 -2.66
N PHE A 11 7.36 -9.59 -1.56
CA PHE A 11 5.90 -9.52 -1.55
C PHE A 11 5.38 -8.42 -2.50
N ALA A 12 6.00 -7.24 -2.49
CA ALA A 12 5.63 -6.12 -3.37
C ALA A 12 5.70 -6.50 -4.86
N ILE A 13 6.77 -7.18 -5.28
CA ILE A 13 6.93 -7.60 -6.67
C ILE A 13 5.95 -8.70 -7.04
N HIS A 14 5.69 -9.68 -6.15
CA HIS A 14 4.68 -10.70 -6.37
C HIS A 14 3.29 -10.08 -6.51
N LEU A 15 2.92 -9.18 -5.61
CA LEU A 15 1.64 -8.49 -5.62
C LEU A 15 1.46 -7.65 -6.89
N LEU A 16 2.47 -6.87 -7.27
CA LEU A 16 2.44 -6.05 -8.48
C LEU A 16 2.22 -6.89 -9.74
N LYS A 17 2.89 -8.05 -9.84
CA LYS A 17 2.71 -8.99 -10.94
C LYS A 17 1.31 -9.57 -10.97
N LEU A 18 0.80 -10.01 -9.82
CA LEU A 18 -0.52 -10.62 -9.70
C LEU A 18 -1.62 -9.62 -10.07
N LEU A 19 -1.60 -8.41 -9.49
CA LEU A 19 -2.58 -7.36 -9.79
C LEU A 19 -2.53 -6.90 -11.25
N GLY A 20 -1.38 -7.03 -11.90
CA GLY A 20 -1.19 -6.66 -13.31
C GLY A 20 -1.43 -7.79 -14.31
N GLN A 21 -1.69 -9.02 -13.86
CA GLN A 21 -1.70 -10.20 -14.72
C GLN A 21 -2.92 -10.26 -15.64
N ASP A 22 -4.11 -10.01 -15.10
CA ASP A 22 -5.38 -10.23 -15.79
C ASP A 22 -5.66 -9.15 -16.84
N ASN A 23 -5.14 -7.95 -16.64
CA ASN A 23 -5.33 -6.84 -17.56
C ASN A 23 -4.05 -5.99 -17.71
N PRO A 24 -3.22 -6.25 -18.74
CA PRO A 24 -1.98 -5.50 -18.95
C PRO A 24 -2.17 -4.02 -19.28
N GLU A 25 -3.36 -3.61 -19.69
CA GLU A 25 -3.69 -2.22 -20.03
C GLU A 25 -4.20 -1.41 -18.83
N HIS A 26 -4.54 -2.06 -17.71
CA HIS A 26 -4.98 -1.37 -16.50
C HIS A 26 -3.80 -0.86 -15.68
N ASN A 27 -4.03 0.29 -15.09
CA ASN A 27 -3.14 0.83 -14.08
C ASN A 27 -3.15 -0.08 -12.86
N VAL A 28 -2.03 -0.11 -12.12
CA VAL A 28 -1.91 -0.79 -10.83
C VAL A 28 -1.25 0.17 -9.86
N PHE A 29 -1.79 0.29 -8.67
CA PHE A 29 -1.15 1.06 -7.61
C PHE A 29 -1.52 0.49 -6.25
N CYS A 30 -0.55 0.11 -5.45
CA CYS A 30 -0.79 -0.43 -4.11
C CYS A 30 0.35 -0.08 -3.15
N SER A 31 0.07 -0.21 -1.85
CA SER A 31 1.06 -0.06 -0.79
C SER A 31 1.39 -1.42 -0.16
N PRO A 32 2.45 -2.09 -0.60
CA PRO A 32 2.80 -3.42 -0.10
C PRO A 32 3.09 -3.43 1.40
N VAL A 33 3.81 -2.44 1.91
CA VAL A 33 4.11 -2.34 3.34
C VAL A 33 2.86 -2.16 4.20
N SER A 34 1.87 -1.43 3.68
CA SER A 34 0.60 -1.21 4.37
C SER A 34 -0.26 -2.48 4.38
N ILE A 35 -0.34 -3.20 3.25
CA ILE A 35 -1.02 -4.50 3.15
C ILE A 35 -0.35 -5.53 4.06
N SER A 36 0.99 -5.64 4.01
CA SER A 36 1.74 -6.57 4.86
C SER A 36 1.53 -6.29 6.34
N SER A 37 1.54 -5.03 6.75
CA SER A 37 1.31 -4.66 8.16
C SER A 37 -0.13 -4.97 8.61
N ALA A 38 -1.11 -4.77 7.73
CA ALA A 38 -2.51 -5.11 7.99
C ALA A 38 -2.69 -6.63 8.17
N LEU A 39 -2.10 -7.44 7.28
CA LEU A 39 -2.12 -8.90 7.40
C LEU A 39 -1.34 -9.40 8.61
N ALA A 40 -0.19 -8.80 8.92
CA ALA A 40 0.59 -9.16 10.08
C ALA A 40 -0.14 -8.84 11.40
N MET A 41 -1.06 -7.88 11.40
CA MET A 41 -1.97 -7.64 12.52
C MET A 41 -2.96 -8.81 12.69
N VAL A 42 -3.49 -9.36 11.60
CA VAL A 42 -4.32 -10.59 11.66
C VAL A 42 -3.47 -11.79 12.10
N LEU A 43 -2.22 -11.88 11.67
CA LEU A 43 -1.29 -12.94 12.05
C LEU A 43 -1.03 -13.01 13.57
N LEU A 44 -1.16 -11.91 14.32
CA LEU A 44 -1.07 -11.91 15.79
C LEU A 44 -2.03 -12.92 16.44
N GLY A 45 -3.21 -13.08 15.86
CA GLY A 45 -4.22 -13.99 16.38
C GLY A 45 -4.39 -15.28 15.59
N ALA A 46 -3.71 -15.43 14.46
CA ALA A 46 -3.76 -16.64 13.65
C ALA A 46 -2.92 -17.77 14.26
N LYS A 47 -3.38 -19.01 14.10
CA LYS A 47 -2.71 -20.25 14.55
C LYS A 47 -2.64 -21.27 13.42
N GLY A 48 -1.95 -22.36 13.66
CA GLY A 48 -1.93 -23.54 12.79
C GLY A 48 -1.63 -23.24 11.31
N SER A 49 -2.41 -23.83 10.42
CA SER A 49 -2.30 -23.66 8.96
C SER A 49 -2.59 -22.22 8.52
N THR A 50 -3.54 -21.55 9.16
CA THR A 50 -3.87 -20.15 8.88
C THR A 50 -2.65 -19.25 9.04
N ALA A 51 -1.94 -19.35 10.17
CA ALA A 51 -0.71 -18.61 10.41
C ALA A 51 0.39 -18.98 9.42
N ALA A 52 0.57 -20.29 9.15
CA ALA A 52 1.59 -20.77 8.22
C ALA A 52 1.40 -20.22 6.79
N GLN A 53 0.16 -20.23 6.27
CA GLN A 53 -0.18 -19.65 4.97
C GLN A 53 0.13 -18.17 4.91
N MET A 54 -0.20 -17.40 5.95
CA MET A 54 0.06 -15.98 6.02
C MET A 54 1.57 -15.68 6.08
N VAL A 55 2.32 -16.40 6.89
CA VAL A 55 3.80 -16.27 6.97
C VAL A 55 4.43 -16.55 5.62
N GLN A 56 4.00 -17.59 4.92
CA GLN A 56 4.51 -17.95 3.60
C GLN A 56 4.18 -16.86 2.56
N ALA A 57 2.93 -16.43 2.48
CA ALA A 57 2.48 -15.44 1.50
C ALA A 57 3.19 -14.09 1.67
N LEU A 58 3.45 -13.68 2.91
CA LEU A 58 4.18 -12.46 3.24
C LEU A 58 5.71 -12.60 3.17
N GLY A 59 6.24 -13.80 2.92
CA GLY A 59 7.68 -14.08 2.91
C GLY A 59 8.35 -13.93 4.27
N LEU A 60 7.61 -14.08 5.37
CA LEU A 60 8.09 -13.83 6.74
C LEU A 60 8.84 -15.02 7.36
N SER A 61 9.01 -16.14 6.65
CA SER A 61 9.65 -17.35 7.18
C SER A 61 11.09 -17.14 7.68
N SER A 62 11.80 -16.16 7.14
CA SER A 62 13.17 -15.80 7.55
C SER A 62 13.23 -14.64 8.54
N VAL A 63 12.09 -14.08 8.93
CA VAL A 63 11.99 -12.94 9.85
C VAL A 63 11.73 -13.46 11.27
N GLU A 64 12.68 -13.30 12.15
CA GLU A 64 12.64 -13.84 13.52
C GLU A 64 11.49 -13.21 14.35
N ASP A 65 11.36 -11.88 14.30
CA ASP A 65 10.28 -11.13 14.96
C ASP A 65 9.61 -10.16 13.98
N PRO A 66 8.60 -10.61 13.22
CA PRO A 66 7.92 -9.75 12.26
C PRO A 66 7.13 -8.61 12.95
N HIS A 67 6.53 -8.86 14.10
CA HIS A 67 5.72 -7.86 14.81
C HIS A 67 6.57 -6.72 15.39
N GLY A 68 7.69 -7.05 16.05
CA GLY A 68 8.67 -6.05 16.49
C GLY A 68 9.32 -5.31 15.33
N GLY A 69 9.50 -6.01 14.19
CA GLY A 69 9.96 -5.41 12.94
C GLY A 69 9.00 -4.32 12.44
N PHE A 70 7.69 -4.59 12.37
CA PHE A 70 6.68 -3.59 12.01
C PHE A 70 6.55 -2.48 13.04
N GLN A 71 6.61 -2.80 14.34
CA GLN A 71 6.63 -1.80 15.43
C GLN A 71 7.75 -0.79 15.25
N SER A 72 8.92 -1.24 14.77
CA SER A 72 10.07 -0.38 14.52
C SER A 72 9.95 0.39 13.20
N LEU A 73 9.37 -0.22 12.16
CA LEU A 73 9.28 0.34 10.81
C LEU A 73 8.22 1.43 10.70
N LEU A 74 7.00 1.16 11.19
CA LEU A 74 5.85 2.06 10.99
C LEU A 74 6.09 3.49 11.50
N PRO A 75 6.66 3.73 12.69
CA PRO A 75 6.96 5.09 13.14
C PRO A 75 8.01 5.81 12.28
N GLN A 76 8.92 5.08 11.65
CA GLN A 76 9.95 5.69 10.80
C GLN A 76 9.37 6.18 9.48
N VAL A 77 8.42 5.44 8.90
CA VAL A 77 7.74 5.83 7.65
C VAL A 77 6.64 6.88 7.87
N HIS A 78 6.13 7.01 9.10
CA HIS A 78 5.13 8.02 9.50
C HIS A 78 5.72 9.22 10.24
N LYS A 79 7.01 9.44 10.14
CA LYS A 79 7.71 10.46 10.92
C LYS A 79 7.11 11.86 10.72
N PRO A 80 6.61 12.53 11.76
CA PRO A 80 6.17 13.91 11.67
C PRO A 80 7.29 14.84 11.17
N GLY A 81 6.95 15.76 10.26
CA GLY A 81 7.93 16.68 9.68
C GLY A 81 8.80 16.10 8.56
N ALA A 82 8.51 14.88 8.09
CA ALA A 82 9.09 14.37 6.86
C ALA A 82 8.69 15.25 5.66
N PRO A 83 9.48 15.30 4.57
CA PRO A 83 9.14 16.07 3.36
C PRO A 83 7.94 15.49 2.59
N TYR A 84 7.29 14.50 3.14
CA TYR A 84 6.08 13.87 2.62
C TYR A 84 5.06 13.63 3.76
N SER A 85 3.80 13.49 3.39
CA SER A 85 2.71 13.02 4.26
C SER A 85 2.25 11.65 3.78
N LEU A 86 2.12 10.72 4.71
CA LEU A 86 1.62 9.37 4.49
C LEU A 86 0.44 9.14 5.44
N SER A 87 -0.78 9.22 4.90
CA SER A 87 -1.99 8.98 5.66
C SER A 87 -2.41 7.52 5.50
N ILE A 88 -2.36 6.75 6.59
CA ILE A 88 -2.80 5.36 6.60
C ILE A 88 -4.01 5.21 7.52
N ALA A 89 -5.06 4.61 6.97
CA ALA A 89 -6.20 4.10 7.71
C ALA A 89 -6.10 2.56 7.73
N ASN A 90 -5.56 2.02 8.82
CA ASN A 90 -5.42 0.58 9.01
C ASN A 90 -6.11 0.19 10.31
N ARG A 91 -7.17 -0.63 10.22
CA ARG A 91 -7.96 -1.05 11.39
C ARG A 91 -8.70 -2.36 11.12
N LEU A 92 -8.86 -3.14 12.20
CA LEU A 92 -9.80 -4.25 12.28
C LEU A 92 -11.14 -3.76 12.84
N PHE A 93 -12.23 -4.20 12.21
CA PHE A 93 -13.59 -4.05 12.71
C PHE A 93 -14.16 -5.44 12.94
N GLY A 94 -14.57 -5.73 14.17
CA GLY A 94 -15.10 -7.03 14.55
C GLY A 94 -16.59 -6.97 14.89
N GLU A 95 -17.32 -8.07 14.69
CA GLU A 95 -18.70 -8.19 15.14
C GLU A 95 -18.77 -8.04 16.67
N GLU A 96 -19.63 -7.16 17.17
CA GLU A 96 -19.72 -6.84 18.61
C GLU A 96 -20.13 -8.01 19.48
N SER A 97 -20.78 -9.04 18.92
CA SER A 97 -21.13 -10.26 19.64
C SER A 97 -19.94 -11.21 19.83
N CYS A 98 -18.81 -10.98 19.17
CA CYS A 98 -17.59 -11.75 19.35
C CYS A 98 -16.77 -11.20 20.52
N GLU A 99 -16.40 -12.08 21.46
CA GLU A 99 -15.56 -11.70 22.61
C GLU A 99 -14.08 -11.72 22.20
N PHE A 100 -13.55 -10.56 21.85
CA PHE A 100 -12.15 -10.41 21.49
C PHE A 100 -11.24 -10.38 22.70
N LEU A 101 -10.15 -11.15 22.64
CA LEU A 101 -9.15 -11.24 23.71
C LEU A 101 -8.47 -9.90 23.98
N PRO A 102 -8.43 -9.41 25.22
CA PRO A 102 -7.73 -8.16 25.58
C PRO A 102 -6.25 -8.19 25.15
N SER A 103 -5.57 -9.33 25.32
CA SER A 103 -4.16 -9.51 24.92
C SER A 103 -3.94 -9.32 23.43
N PHE A 104 -4.89 -9.72 22.58
CA PHE A 104 -4.85 -9.47 21.14
C PHE A 104 -5.03 -7.96 20.85
N GLN A 105 -6.02 -7.32 21.46
CA GLN A 105 -6.27 -5.90 21.29
C GLN A 105 -5.07 -5.04 21.73
N GLU A 106 -4.46 -5.34 22.87
CA GLU A 106 -3.24 -4.69 23.36
C GLU A 106 -2.07 -4.87 22.39
N SER A 107 -1.92 -6.06 21.82
CA SER A 107 -0.89 -6.37 20.84
C SER A 107 -1.08 -5.60 19.53
N CYS A 108 -2.32 -5.43 19.05
CA CYS A 108 -2.62 -4.60 17.87
C CYS A 108 -2.20 -3.13 18.11
N VAL A 109 -2.53 -2.58 19.25
CA VAL A 109 -2.13 -1.20 19.61
C VAL A 109 -0.61 -1.10 19.74
N ARG A 110 0.01 -2.04 20.44
CA ARG A 110 1.45 -2.05 20.71
C ARG A 110 2.30 -2.12 19.44
N PHE A 111 2.00 -3.06 18.54
CA PHE A 111 2.84 -3.35 17.39
C PHE A 111 2.47 -2.56 16.14
N TYR A 112 1.18 -2.21 15.99
CA TYR A 112 0.66 -1.63 14.74
C TYR A 112 -0.01 -0.27 14.93
N GLN A 113 -0.13 0.23 16.17
CA GLN A 113 -0.84 1.47 16.51
C GLN A 113 -2.28 1.47 15.95
N ALA A 114 -2.87 0.28 15.85
CA ALA A 114 -4.19 0.03 15.30
C ALA A 114 -5.08 -0.60 16.38
N GLU A 115 -6.33 -0.15 16.44
CA GLU A 115 -7.33 -0.66 17.36
C GLU A 115 -8.20 -1.69 16.63
N LEU A 116 -8.76 -2.64 17.37
CA LEU A 116 -9.92 -3.40 16.94
C LEU A 116 -11.16 -2.68 17.46
N GLU A 117 -12.07 -2.32 16.56
CA GLU A 117 -13.32 -1.64 16.90
C GLU A 117 -14.51 -2.57 16.72
N PRO A 118 -15.31 -2.82 17.78
CA PRO A 118 -16.52 -3.64 17.66
C PRO A 118 -17.63 -2.86 16.95
N LEU A 119 -18.33 -3.54 16.02
CA LEU A 119 -19.45 -3.00 15.28
C LEU A 119 -20.57 -4.04 15.15
N SER A 120 -21.81 -3.58 15.03
CA SER A 120 -23.00 -4.43 14.88
C SER A 120 -23.22 -4.82 13.41
N PHE A 121 -22.45 -5.76 12.87
CA PHE A 121 -22.65 -6.24 11.50
C PHE A 121 -23.93 -7.06 11.38
N ALA A 122 -24.18 -7.97 12.33
CA ALA A 122 -25.32 -8.86 12.31
C ALA A 122 -26.68 -8.15 12.35
N THR A 123 -26.75 -6.99 13.00
CA THR A 123 -28.03 -6.28 13.20
C THR A 123 -28.12 -4.95 12.42
N ALA A 124 -26.99 -4.36 12.05
CA ALA A 124 -26.96 -3.05 11.43
C ALA A 124 -25.80 -2.91 10.40
N PRO A 125 -25.68 -3.80 9.39
CA PRO A 125 -24.53 -3.84 8.47
C PRO A 125 -24.35 -2.52 7.70
N GLU A 126 -25.42 -1.88 7.26
CA GLU A 126 -25.33 -0.63 6.52
C GLU A 126 -24.89 0.56 7.40
N ARG A 127 -25.27 0.56 8.68
CA ARG A 127 -24.77 1.56 9.64
C ARG A 127 -23.29 1.36 9.92
N SER A 128 -22.84 0.13 10.08
CA SER A 128 -21.46 -0.26 10.27
C SER A 128 -20.61 0.13 9.05
N ARG A 129 -21.08 -0.14 7.83
CA ARG A 129 -20.45 0.29 6.58
C ARG A 129 -20.25 1.82 6.53
N LYS A 130 -21.28 2.59 6.82
CA LYS A 130 -21.21 4.06 6.84
C LYS A 130 -20.23 4.57 7.89
N HIS A 131 -20.20 3.93 9.06
CA HIS A 131 -19.27 4.27 10.12
C HIS A 131 -17.81 4.05 9.68
N ILE A 132 -17.52 2.90 9.07
CA ILE A 132 -16.20 2.59 8.50
C ILE A 132 -15.80 3.62 7.45
N ASN A 133 -16.68 3.93 6.49
CA ASN A 133 -16.40 4.92 5.46
C ASN A 133 -16.12 6.31 6.05
N ALA A 134 -16.87 6.74 7.03
CA ALA A 134 -16.67 8.01 7.71
C ALA A 134 -15.32 8.04 8.46
N TRP A 135 -14.92 6.91 9.08
CA TRP A 135 -13.63 6.79 9.73
C TRP A 135 -12.47 6.85 8.72
N VAL A 136 -12.56 6.12 7.60
CA VAL A 136 -11.56 6.16 6.51
C VAL A 136 -11.43 7.59 5.96
N SER A 137 -12.55 8.24 5.67
CA SER A 137 -12.54 9.62 5.17
C SER A 137 -11.81 10.57 6.12
N ARG A 138 -12.07 10.50 7.43
CA ARG A 138 -11.33 11.31 8.41
C ARG A 138 -9.84 11.00 8.44
N LYS A 139 -9.47 9.71 8.40
CA LYS A 139 -8.05 9.28 8.45
C LYS A 139 -7.27 9.62 7.19
N THR A 140 -7.94 9.78 6.06
CA THR A 140 -7.36 10.14 4.77
C THR A 140 -7.65 11.59 4.35
N GLU A 141 -7.99 12.46 5.30
CA GLU A 141 -8.25 13.90 5.07
C GLU A 141 -9.28 14.16 3.95
N GLY A 142 -10.29 13.28 3.84
CA GLY A 142 -11.31 13.35 2.80
C GLY A 142 -10.88 12.85 1.41
N LYS A 143 -9.64 12.40 1.25
CA LYS A 143 -9.14 11.90 -0.04
C LYS A 143 -9.77 10.57 -0.45
N ILE A 144 -10.21 9.78 0.54
CA ILE A 144 -10.96 8.54 0.34
C ILE A 144 -12.31 8.68 1.06
N PRO A 145 -13.32 9.29 0.43
CA PRO A 145 -14.61 9.57 1.07
C PRO A 145 -15.46 8.31 1.25
N GLU A 146 -15.33 7.32 0.37
CA GLU A 146 -16.06 6.06 0.42
C GLU A 146 -15.17 4.92 -0.03
N LEU A 147 -14.89 3.97 0.87
CA LEU A 147 -14.09 2.79 0.62
C LEU A 147 -14.97 1.56 0.35
N LEU A 148 -15.98 1.39 1.18
CA LEU A 148 -16.89 0.25 1.13
C LEU A 148 -18.13 0.62 0.34
N ALA A 149 -18.34 -0.05 -0.79
CA ALA A 149 -19.52 0.11 -1.62
C ALA A 149 -20.80 -0.36 -0.89
N LYS A 150 -21.94 0.06 -1.38
CA LYS A 150 -23.23 -0.40 -0.83
C LYS A 150 -23.34 -1.93 -0.90
N ASN A 151 -23.86 -2.54 0.15
CA ASN A 151 -24.01 -3.99 0.31
C ASN A 151 -22.68 -4.78 0.33
N SER A 152 -21.56 -4.14 0.60
CA SER A 152 -20.25 -4.83 0.72
C SER A 152 -20.01 -5.45 2.10
N ILE A 153 -20.85 -5.15 3.06
CA ILE A 153 -20.93 -5.77 4.40
C ILE A 153 -22.35 -6.26 4.58
N ASP A 154 -22.50 -7.43 5.16
CA ASP A 154 -23.76 -8.11 5.41
C ASP A 154 -23.86 -8.61 6.87
N GLU A 155 -24.96 -9.27 7.18
CA GLU A 155 -25.26 -9.82 8.51
C GLU A 155 -24.35 -11.02 8.87
N GLU A 156 -23.69 -11.64 7.88
CA GLU A 156 -22.75 -12.77 8.06
C GLU A 156 -21.32 -12.28 8.29
N SER A 157 -21.04 -11.01 8.08
CA SER A 157 -19.72 -10.42 8.29
C SER A 157 -19.33 -10.50 9.77
N ARG A 158 -18.12 -10.96 10.07
CA ARG A 158 -17.61 -11.12 11.45
C ARG A 158 -16.33 -10.32 11.70
N LEU A 159 -15.42 -10.28 10.74
CA LEU A 159 -14.17 -9.55 10.85
C LEU A 159 -13.87 -8.87 9.52
N VAL A 160 -13.70 -7.55 9.55
CA VAL A 160 -13.42 -6.71 8.38
C VAL A 160 -12.11 -5.98 8.60
N LEU A 161 -11.15 -6.22 7.72
CA LEU A 161 -9.86 -5.53 7.71
C LEU A 161 -9.91 -4.39 6.69
N ILE A 162 -9.65 -3.20 7.16
CA ILE A 162 -9.63 -1.98 6.35
C ILE A 162 -8.21 -1.45 6.27
N ASN A 163 -7.78 -1.23 5.03
CA ASN A 163 -6.49 -0.62 4.74
C ASN A 163 -6.65 0.40 3.61
N ALA A 164 -6.49 1.66 3.93
CA ALA A 164 -6.58 2.75 2.96
C ALA A 164 -5.38 3.69 3.14
N VAL A 165 -4.74 4.05 2.03
CA VAL A 165 -3.48 4.79 2.06
C VAL A 165 -3.52 5.94 1.06
N TYR A 166 -3.08 7.09 1.51
CA TYR A 166 -2.87 8.26 0.67
C TYR A 166 -1.46 8.80 0.88
N PHE A 167 -0.75 9.03 -0.22
CA PHE A 167 0.59 9.58 -0.21
C PHE A 167 0.61 10.99 -0.81
N LYS A 168 1.33 11.88 -0.12
CA LYS A 168 1.60 13.25 -0.55
C LYS A 168 3.08 13.55 -0.35
N GLY A 169 3.80 13.83 -1.43
CA GLY A 169 5.21 14.22 -1.41
C GLY A 169 5.45 15.39 -2.36
N LYS A 170 6.49 16.17 -2.12
CA LYS A 170 6.95 17.21 -3.05
C LYS A 170 8.15 16.68 -3.82
N TRP A 171 8.28 17.10 -5.08
CA TRP A 171 9.53 16.92 -5.79
C TRP A 171 10.62 17.77 -5.11
N ASP A 172 11.81 17.28 -5.06
CA ASP A 172 12.98 18.04 -4.60
C ASP A 172 13.23 19.19 -5.55
N GLU A 173 13.22 18.89 -6.85
CA GLU A 173 13.16 19.87 -7.93
C GLU A 173 11.81 19.75 -8.64
N GLN A 174 11.02 20.83 -8.62
CA GLN A 174 9.68 20.84 -9.18
C GLN A 174 9.71 21.07 -10.70
N PHE A 175 8.72 20.54 -11.39
CA PHE A 175 8.52 20.82 -12.82
C PHE A 175 7.92 22.21 -13.03
N ASP A 176 8.36 22.91 -14.08
CA ASP A 176 7.75 24.17 -14.49
C ASP A 176 6.39 23.92 -15.16
N LYS A 177 5.33 24.48 -14.56
CA LYS A 177 3.94 24.36 -15.08
C LYS A 177 3.79 24.89 -16.49
N SER A 178 4.60 25.88 -16.89
CA SER A 178 4.55 26.45 -18.25
C SER A 178 5.05 25.47 -19.31
N CYS A 179 5.84 24.47 -18.91
CA CYS A 179 6.36 23.42 -19.79
C CYS A 179 5.41 22.23 -19.94
N THR A 180 4.32 22.15 -19.16
CA THR A 180 3.34 21.09 -19.26
C THR A 180 2.55 21.19 -20.56
N ARG A 181 2.59 20.13 -21.38
CA ARG A 181 1.90 20.04 -22.65
C ARG A 181 1.32 18.67 -22.92
N LYS A 182 0.32 18.59 -23.78
CA LYS A 182 -0.22 17.29 -24.26
C LYS A 182 0.77 16.64 -25.21
N MET A 183 1.08 15.37 -24.95
CA MET A 183 1.94 14.55 -25.79
C MET A 183 1.28 13.18 -26.04
N PRO A 184 1.56 12.51 -27.18
CA PRO A 184 1.12 11.14 -27.41
C PRO A 184 1.69 10.20 -26.35
N PHE A 185 0.86 9.27 -25.86
CA PHE A 185 1.26 8.17 -25.00
C PHE A 185 1.19 6.86 -25.78
N LYS A 186 2.31 6.14 -25.82
CA LYS A 186 2.44 4.89 -26.61
C LYS A 186 2.07 3.72 -25.75
N ILE A 187 1.09 2.92 -26.14
CA ILE A 187 0.69 1.72 -25.41
C ILE A 187 1.59 0.56 -25.83
N ASN A 188 2.54 0.20 -24.99
CA ASN A 188 3.49 -0.89 -25.16
C ASN A 188 3.40 -1.87 -24.00
N GLN A 189 4.05 -3.04 -24.11
CA GLN A 189 4.12 -3.98 -23.00
C GLN A 189 5.19 -3.58 -21.97
N VAL A 190 4.86 -3.72 -20.69
CA VAL A 190 5.79 -3.49 -19.58
C VAL A 190 6.70 -4.70 -19.37
N GLU A 191 7.91 -4.46 -18.89
CA GLU A 191 8.91 -5.47 -18.50
C GLU A 191 8.32 -6.52 -17.52
N LYS A 192 8.29 -7.79 -17.94
CA LYS A 192 7.77 -8.91 -17.15
C LYS A 192 8.84 -9.58 -16.29
N SER A 193 10.12 -9.28 -16.51
CA SER A 193 11.26 -9.96 -15.90
C SER A 193 11.73 -9.32 -14.57
N LEU A 194 10.99 -8.35 -14.04
CA LEU A 194 11.36 -7.67 -12.79
C LEU A 194 11.35 -8.65 -11.62
N THR A 195 12.43 -8.61 -10.82
CA THR A 195 12.53 -9.24 -9.49
C THR A 195 12.93 -8.20 -8.45
N PHE A 196 12.70 -8.49 -7.17
CA PHE A 196 13.13 -7.57 -6.11
C PHE A 196 14.66 -7.42 -6.06
N GLU A 197 15.39 -8.47 -6.28
CA GLU A 197 16.86 -8.46 -6.35
C GLU A 197 17.37 -7.53 -7.47
N LYS A 198 16.75 -7.60 -8.66
CA LYS A 198 17.07 -6.66 -9.75
C LYS A 198 16.79 -5.22 -9.36
N LEU A 199 15.63 -4.96 -8.75
CA LEU A 199 15.27 -3.61 -8.29
C LEU A 199 16.27 -3.10 -7.25
N GLN A 200 16.66 -3.92 -6.28
CA GLN A 200 17.69 -3.58 -5.29
C GLN A 200 19.02 -3.26 -5.96
N THR A 201 19.47 -4.11 -6.89
CA THR A 201 20.71 -3.90 -7.62
C THR A 201 20.70 -2.58 -8.39
N TRP A 202 19.63 -2.30 -9.14
CA TRP A 202 19.51 -1.08 -9.94
C TRP A 202 19.43 0.20 -9.09
N THR A 203 18.88 0.10 -7.88
CA THR A 203 18.70 1.24 -6.98
C THR A 203 19.75 1.29 -5.85
N SER A 204 20.80 0.48 -5.94
CA SER A 204 21.91 0.53 -4.97
C SER A 204 22.70 1.84 -5.13
N PRO A 205 23.23 2.42 -4.03
CA PRO A 205 24.01 3.65 -4.09
C PRO A 205 25.22 3.59 -5.04
N GLU A 206 25.80 2.38 -5.22
CA GLU A 206 26.93 2.15 -6.10
C GLU A 206 26.56 2.25 -7.59
N GLN A 207 25.32 1.91 -7.94
CA GLN A 207 24.79 1.97 -9.31
C GLN A 207 24.13 3.32 -9.65
N MET A 208 23.64 4.01 -8.65
CA MET A 208 22.97 5.31 -8.81
C MET A 208 23.98 6.44 -8.85
N LYS A 209 24.19 7.03 -10.02
CA LYS A 209 25.05 8.22 -10.20
C LYS A 209 24.18 9.46 -10.31
N GLN A 210 24.56 10.50 -9.56
CA GLN A 210 23.94 11.80 -9.73
C GLN A 210 24.27 12.35 -11.12
N THR A 211 23.24 12.56 -11.93
CA THR A 211 23.36 12.98 -13.33
C THR A 211 22.25 13.98 -13.64
N GLU A 212 22.60 15.05 -14.30
CA GLU A 212 21.63 16.01 -14.82
C GLU A 212 20.93 15.41 -16.03
N VAL A 213 19.59 15.37 -16.00
CA VAL A 213 18.76 14.67 -17.00
C VAL A 213 17.54 15.53 -17.30
N GLU A 214 17.18 15.65 -18.57
CA GLU A 214 15.90 16.22 -18.98
C GLU A 214 14.79 15.18 -18.82
N VAL A 215 13.79 15.47 -17.95
CA VAL A 215 12.75 14.50 -17.55
C VAL A 215 11.40 14.91 -18.11
N PHE A 216 10.77 13.99 -18.85
CA PHE A 216 9.37 14.07 -19.29
C PHE A 216 8.57 12.99 -18.56
N LEU A 217 7.73 13.41 -17.62
CA LEU A 217 6.88 12.52 -16.82
C LEU A 217 5.42 12.91 -17.03
N PRO A 218 4.49 11.95 -17.24
CA PRO A 218 3.07 12.29 -17.31
C PRO A 218 2.55 12.79 -15.97
N ARG A 219 1.60 13.72 -16.04
CA ARG A 219 0.77 14.09 -14.90
C ARG A 219 -0.37 13.11 -14.81
N PHE A 220 -0.56 12.47 -13.66
CA PHE A 220 -1.58 11.45 -13.47
C PHE A 220 -2.10 11.37 -12.05
N LYS A 221 -3.29 10.80 -11.92
CA LYS A 221 -3.89 10.42 -10.64
C LYS A 221 -4.30 8.96 -10.72
N LEU A 222 -3.80 8.14 -9.80
CA LEU A 222 -4.24 6.75 -9.65
C LEU A 222 -5.02 6.62 -8.34
N GLN A 223 -6.11 5.89 -8.44
CA GLN A 223 -6.93 5.49 -7.32
C GLN A 223 -7.39 4.06 -7.60
N GLU A 224 -6.81 3.11 -6.88
CA GLU A 224 -7.04 1.69 -7.11
C GLU A 224 -7.63 1.04 -5.87
N ASP A 225 -8.60 0.16 -6.11
CA ASP A 225 -9.35 -0.57 -5.09
C ASP A 225 -9.18 -2.06 -5.32
N TYR A 226 -8.81 -2.78 -4.26
CA TYR A 226 -8.66 -4.21 -4.32
C TYR A 226 -9.43 -4.89 -3.21
N ASP A 227 -10.24 -5.89 -3.58
CA ASP A 227 -10.67 -6.94 -2.66
C ASP A 227 -9.51 -7.91 -2.46
N MET A 228 -8.81 -7.73 -1.36
CA MET A 228 -7.62 -8.51 -1.06
C MET A 228 -7.91 -9.97 -0.75
N GLY A 229 -9.16 -10.33 -0.46
CA GLY A 229 -9.55 -11.71 -0.21
C GLY A 229 -9.22 -12.61 -1.41
N ALA A 230 -9.66 -12.22 -2.62
CA ALA A 230 -9.37 -12.96 -3.84
C ALA A 230 -7.86 -12.98 -4.17
N VAL A 231 -7.20 -11.83 -4.04
CA VAL A 231 -5.75 -11.70 -4.30
C VAL A 231 -4.92 -12.59 -3.38
N LEU A 232 -5.24 -12.60 -2.08
CA LEU A 232 -4.51 -13.36 -1.08
C LEU A 232 -4.74 -14.86 -1.18
N GLN A 233 -5.93 -15.29 -1.61
CA GLN A 233 -6.19 -16.70 -1.90
C GLN A 233 -5.29 -17.21 -3.03
N VAL A 234 -5.05 -16.44 -4.07
CA VAL A 234 -4.08 -16.77 -5.12
C VAL A 234 -2.65 -16.83 -4.58
N LEU A 235 -2.31 -16.00 -3.59
CA LEU A 235 -1.02 -16.03 -2.89
C LEU A 235 -0.91 -17.16 -1.84
N GLY A 236 -1.97 -17.98 -1.68
CA GLY A 236 -1.99 -19.13 -0.78
C GLY A 236 -2.58 -18.88 0.60
N VAL A 237 -3.09 -17.69 0.90
CA VAL A 237 -3.82 -17.41 2.16
C VAL A 237 -5.29 -17.76 1.94
N VAL A 238 -5.64 -19.01 2.20
CA VAL A 238 -6.97 -19.56 1.93
C VAL A 238 -7.80 -19.71 3.21
N ASP A 239 -7.20 -20.35 4.23
CA ASP A 239 -7.91 -20.74 5.44
C ASP A 239 -8.47 -19.53 6.20
N ALA A 240 -7.75 -18.42 6.24
CA ALA A 240 -8.14 -17.21 6.95
C ALA A 240 -9.53 -16.66 6.52
N PHE A 241 -9.95 -16.93 5.28
CA PHE A 241 -11.22 -16.48 4.71
C PHE A 241 -12.33 -17.52 4.74
N GLN A 242 -12.06 -18.73 5.26
CA GLN A 242 -13.03 -19.83 5.26
C GLN A 242 -13.53 -20.12 6.68
N MET A 243 -14.85 -19.95 6.87
CA MET A 243 -15.49 -20.37 8.10
C MET A 243 -15.25 -21.86 8.36
N GLY A 244 -14.95 -22.23 9.61
CA GLY A 244 -14.63 -23.61 10.01
C GLY A 244 -13.23 -24.10 9.62
N LYS A 245 -12.43 -23.32 8.88
CA LYS A 245 -11.01 -23.61 8.60
C LYS A 245 -10.07 -22.58 9.20
N ALA A 246 -10.53 -21.32 9.26
CA ALA A 246 -9.76 -20.26 9.87
C ALA A 246 -9.49 -20.56 11.34
N ASP A 247 -8.21 -20.60 11.71
CA ASP A 247 -7.80 -20.68 13.11
C ASP A 247 -7.33 -19.28 13.54
N LEU A 248 -8.26 -18.49 14.07
CA LEU A 248 -8.06 -17.17 14.65
C LEU A 248 -8.27 -17.20 16.18
N SER A 249 -8.03 -18.35 16.80
CA SER A 249 -8.21 -18.57 18.24
C SER A 249 -7.32 -17.71 19.14
N GLY A 250 -6.33 -17.05 18.57
CA GLY A 250 -5.56 -16.01 19.26
C GLY A 250 -6.23 -14.64 19.30
N MET A 251 -7.40 -14.47 18.64
CA MET A 251 -8.17 -13.22 18.66
C MET A 251 -9.40 -13.25 19.55
N VAL A 252 -10.08 -14.41 19.61
CA VAL A 252 -11.41 -14.58 20.23
C VAL A 252 -11.46 -15.79 21.13
N VAL A 253 -12.41 -15.74 22.09
CA VAL A 253 -12.74 -16.86 22.96
C VAL A 253 -13.87 -17.64 22.31
N ASP A 254 -13.70 -18.95 22.15
CA ASP A 254 -14.74 -19.95 21.81
C ASP A 254 -15.69 -19.60 20.65
N SER A 255 -15.25 -18.81 19.67
CA SER A 255 -16.07 -18.49 18.50
C SER A 255 -15.37 -18.87 17.19
N GLU A 256 -16.15 -19.39 16.23
CA GLU A 256 -15.69 -19.55 14.87
C GLU A 256 -15.59 -18.14 14.22
N LEU A 257 -14.36 -17.70 13.94
CA LEU A 257 -14.08 -16.43 13.31
C LEU A 257 -13.32 -16.64 12.01
N CYS A 258 -13.70 -15.95 10.96
CA CYS A 258 -12.92 -15.84 9.74
C CYS A 258 -12.85 -14.37 9.29
N LEU A 259 -11.85 -14.06 8.49
CA LEU A 259 -11.73 -12.76 7.85
C LEU A 259 -12.76 -12.65 6.73
N SER A 260 -13.89 -11.99 6.99
CA SER A 260 -14.99 -11.88 6.05
C SER A 260 -14.64 -10.98 4.86
N LYS A 261 -13.85 -9.93 5.12
CA LYS A 261 -13.45 -8.98 4.08
C LYS A 261 -12.11 -8.31 4.40
N PHE A 262 -11.30 -8.15 3.36
CA PHE A 262 -10.11 -7.29 3.41
C PHE A 262 -10.09 -6.36 2.18
N VAL A 263 -10.19 -5.08 2.41
CA VAL A 263 -10.17 -4.08 1.34
C VAL A 263 -8.92 -3.21 1.47
N HIS A 264 -8.21 -3.07 0.35
CA HIS A 264 -7.12 -2.12 0.20
C HIS A 264 -7.48 -1.05 -0.83
N ARG A 265 -7.35 0.22 -0.46
CA ARG A 265 -7.41 1.36 -1.38
C ARG A 265 -6.17 2.21 -1.25
N SER A 266 -5.59 2.57 -2.38
CA SER A 266 -4.46 3.48 -2.45
C SER A 266 -4.71 4.61 -3.44
N VAL A 267 -4.25 5.80 -3.08
CA VAL A 267 -4.40 7.00 -3.91
C VAL A 267 -3.06 7.71 -4.01
N VAL A 268 -2.68 8.06 -5.25
CA VAL A 268 -1.55 8.94 -5.54
C VAL A 268 -1.95 9.92 -6.64
N GLU A 269 -1.49 11.13 -6.51
CA GLU A 269 -1.59 12.16 -7.56
C GLU A 269 -0.19 12.70 -7.84
N VAL A 270 0.24 12.61 -9.09
CA VAL A 270 1.54 13.11 -9.56
C VAL A 270 1.29 14.32 -10.46
N ASN A 271 1.84 15.46 -10.06
CA ASN A 271 1.76 16.71 -10.79
C ASN A 271 3.12 17.45 -10.76
N GLU A 272 3.17 18.66 -11.24
CA GLU A 272 4.39 19.45 -11.39
C GLU A 272 5.10 19.76 -10.06
N GLU A 273 4.35 19.88 -8.98
CA GLU A 273 4.85 20.21 -7.64
C GLU A 273 5.20 18.96 -6.80
N GLY A 274 4.77 17.79 -7.25
CA GLY A 274 4.79 16.52 -6.52
C GLY A 274 3.37 16.01 -6.37
N THR A 275 2.97 15.67 -5.14
CA THR A 275 1.59 15.27 -4.82
C THR A 275 0.88 16.35 -3.99
N GLU A 276 0.57 17.48 -4.54
CA GLU A 276 -0.19 18.69 -4.14
C GLU A 276 0.63 19.96 -3.96
N ALA A 277 0.02 21.06 -4.45
CA ALA A 277 0.61 22.35 -4.71
C ALA A 277 0.84 23.25 -3.49
N ALA A 278 1.98 23.94 -3.43
CA ALA A 278 2.10 25.32 -2.98
C ALA A 278 3.42 25.97 -3.46
N ALA A 279 3.27 27.10 -4.17
CA ALA A 279 4.21 28.18 -4.43
C ALA A 279 5.46 27.92 -5.29
N ALA A 280 5.47 28.61 -6.44
CA ALA A 280 6.54 28.69 -7.43
C ALA A 280 7.82 29.29 -6.87
N THR A 281 8.95 28.63 -7.15
CA THR A 281 10.27 29.26 -7.17
C THR A 281 10.68 29.40 -8.64
N ALA A 282 10.86 30.63 -9.10
CA ALA A 282 11.31 30.88 -10.45
C ALA A 282 12.79 30.50 -10.60
N VAL A 283 13.09 29.54 -11.45
CA VAL A 283 14.47 29.25 -11.88
C VAL A 283 14.86 30.28 -12.96
N MET A 284 15.88 31.09 -12.67
CA MET A 284 16.44 32.03 -13.64
C MET A 284 17.32 31.27 -14.62
N VAL A 285 16.87 31.13 -15.86
CA VAL A 285 17.70 30.59 -16.95
C VAL A 285 18.76 31.63 -17.30
N ILE A 286 20.02 31.32 -17.07
CA ILE A 286 21.16 32.15 -17.52
C ILE A 286 21.46 31.74 -18.97
N PRO A 287 21.29 32.66 -19.97
CA PRO A 287 21.68 32.37 -21.34
C PRO A 287 23.22 32.45 -21.45
N GLY A 288 23.86 31.35 -21.83
CA GLY A 288 25.27 31.44 -22.20
C GLY A 288 26.19 30.29 -21.86
N CYS A 289 25.70 29.05 -21.76
CA CYS A 289 26.60 27.88 -21.71
C CYS A 289 26.35 26.94 -22.90
N CYS A 290 27.45 26.44 -23.49
CA CYS A 290 27.43 25.40 -24.51
C CYS A 290 26.41 24.31 -24.18
N LEU A 291 25.47 24.10 -25.09
CA LEU A 291 24.46 23.03 -25.04
C LEU A 291 25.19 21.67 -25.03
N LYS A 292 25.58 21.17 -23.86
CA LYS A 292 25.75 19.75 -23.70
C LYS A 292 24.33 19.16 -23.84
N SER A 293 24.12 18.30 -24.82
CA SER A 293 22.86 17.55 -24.91
C SER A 293 22.73 16.71 -23.65
N LEU A 294 21.80 17.08 -22.77
CA LEU A 294 21.50 16.31 -21.58
C LEU A 294 20.89 14.96 -22.00
N PRO A 295 21.15 13.87 -21.27
CA PRO A 295 20.39 12.66 -21.39
C PRO A 295 18.90 12.96 -21.19
N VAL A 296 18.04 12.32 -21.98
CA VAL A 296 16.58 12.49 -21.91
C VAL A 296 15.96 11.24 -21.31
N PHE A 297 15.16 11.42 -20.27
CA PHE A 297 14.24 10.41 -19.74
C PHE A 297 12.81 10.78 -20.13
N CYS A 298 12.17 9.94 -20.93
CA CYS A 298 10.81 10.19 -21.41
C CYS A 298 9.89 9.01 -21.07
N ALA A 299 8.96 9.22 -20.14
CA ALA A 299 7.95 8.25 -19.73
C ALA A 299 6.66 8.40 -20.56
N ASP A 300 6.78 8.31 -21.89
CA ASP A 300 5.68 8.42 -22.88
C ASP A 300 5.03 7.06 -23.24
N HIS A 301 5.28 6.04 -22.44
CA HIS A 301 4.82 4.66 -22.62
C HIS A 301 4.60 4.00 -21.24
N PRO A 302 3.94 2.83 -21.15
CA PRO A 302 3.71 2.15 -19.88
C PRO A 302 5.01 1.93 -19.09
N PHE A 303 4.99 2.28 -17.80
CA PHE A 303 6.14 2.14 -16.94
C PHE A 303 5.75 1.63 -15.55
N LEU A 304 6.72 1.04 -14.87
CA LEU A 304 6.64 0.71 -13.45
C LEU A 304 7.25 1.86 -12.64
N PHE A 305 6.66 2.14 -11.49
CA PHE A 305 7.21 3.11 -10.56
C PHE A 305 7.12 2.63 -9.12
N PHE A 306 8.03 3.12 -8.30
CA PHE A 306 8.16 2.73 -6.91
C PHE A 306 8.38 3.98 -6.06
N ILE A 307 7.72 4.03 -4.91
CA ILE A 307 8.01 5.01 -3.87
C ILE A 307 8.71 4.25 -2.75
N ARG A 308 9.99 4.59 -2.52
CA ARG A 308 10.85 3.93 -1.56
C ARG A 308 11.24 4.90 -0.45
N HIS A 309 11.17 4.45 0.79
CA HIS A 309 11.69 5.19 1.94
C HIS A 309 13.20 4.95 2.05
N SER A 310 14.01 5.99 1.81
CA SER A 310 15.47 5.87 1.69
C SER A 310 16.14 5.34 2.97
N ALA A 311 15.69 5.82 4.15
CA ALA A 311 16.31 5.46 5.42
C ALA A 311 16.10 3.99 5.83
N THR A 312 14.93 3.39 5.47
CA THR A 312 14.62 2.00 5.81
C THR A 312 14.71 1.05 4.62
N HIS A 313 14.94 1.59 3.43
CA HIS A 313 14.92 0.87 2.15
C HIS A 313 13.59 0.16 1.84
N SER A 314 12.52 0.50 2.54
CA SER A 314 11.20 -0.11 2.36
C SER A 314 10.49 0.44 1.13
N LEU A 315 9.87 -0.44 0.34
CA LEU A 315 8.94 -0.06 -0.72
C LEU A 315 7.60 0.34 -0.10
N LEU A 316 7.32 1.64 -0.06
CA LEU A 316 6.06 2.16 0.44
C LEU A 316 4.93 1.93 -0.55
N PHE A 317 5.21 2.14 -1.84
CA PHE A 317 4.26 1.93 -2.92
C PHE A 317 4.95 1.30 -4.13
N CYS A 318 4.17 0.57 -4.90
CA CYS A 318 4.51 0.13 -6.23
C CYS A 318 3.32 0.33 -7.16
N GLY A 319 3.61 0.64 -8.42
CA GLY A 319 2.59 0.87 -9.42
C GLY A 319 3.04 0.58 -10.83
N ARG A 320 2.06 0.39 -11.69
CA ARG A 320 2.17 0.38 -13.13
C ARG A 320 1.25 1.47 -13.68
N PHE A 321 1.83 2.42 -14.40
CA PHE A 321 1.08 3.36 -15.19
C PHE A 321 1.01 2.82 -16.63
N ALA A 322 -0.15 2.34 -17.04
CA ALA A 322 -0.35 1.68 -18.31
C ALA A 322 -1.09 2.58 -19.32
N SER A 323 -1.95 3.48 -18.83
CA SER A 323 -2.71 4.43 -19.64
C SER A 323 -3.03 5.69 -18.85
N PRO A 324 -3.10 6.87 -19.52
CA PRO A 324 -3.51 8.15 -18.94
C PRO A 324 -4.96 8.16 -18.47
#